data_9372b220dfa90b8ba1c8d3b7853df295
#
_entry.id   9372b220dfa90b8ba1c8d3b7853df295
#
_cell.length_a   1.000
_cell.length_b   1.000
_cell.length_c   1.000
_cell.angle_alpha   90.00
_cell.angle_beta   90.00
_cell.angle_gamma   90.00
#
_symmetry.space_group_name_H-M   'P 1'
#
loop_
_entity.id
_entity.type
_entity.pdbx_description
1 polymer ?
#
loop_
_entity_poly.entity_id
_entity_poly.type
_entity_poly.pdbx_seq_one_letter_code
_entity_poly.pdbx_strand_id
1 'polypeptide(L)' 'MAAVKVNLKWKNRFSGEEGYVATVSKAKGYFINTFDKAEAKKYASEAAAQKDLAIIETFGEFVNNEFFTEAV' A
#
# COMPACT_ATOMS: atom_id res chain seq x y z
N MET A 1 -25.46 1.99 -2.83
CA MET A 1 -24.26 1.54 -3.55
C MET A 1 -23.23 1.00 -2.61
N ALA A 2 -22.72 -0.18 -2.91
CA ALA A 2 -21.64 -0.74 -2.12
C ALA A 2 -20.35 0.02 -2.38
N ALA A 3 -19.61 0.33 -1.31
CA ALA A 3 -18.28 0.92 -1.47
C ALA A 3 -17.33 -0.13 -2.04
N VAL A 4 -16.50 0.28 -2.99
CA VAL A 4 -15.48 -0.59 -3.56
C VAL A 4 -14.29 -0.61 -2.62
N LYS A 5 -13.94 -1.78 -2.13
CA LYS A 5 -12.74 -1.95 -1.32
C LYS A 5 -11.51 -1.98 -2.23
N VAL A 6 -10.41 -1.44 -1.73
CA VAL A 6 -9.16 -1.38 -2.48
C VAL A 6 -8.00 -1.88 -1.64
N ASN A 7 -6.95 -2.33 -2.33
CA ASN A 7 -5.66 -2.64 -1.73
C ASN A 7 -4.66 -1.56 -2.11
N LEU A 8 -3.61 -1.41 -1.32
CA LEU A 8 -2.43 -0.67 -1.73
C LEU A 8 -1.43 -1.65 -2.31
N LYS A 9 -0.89 -1.29 -3.46
CA LYS A 9 0.10 -2.10 -4.17
C LYS A 9 1.37 -1.28 -4.36
N TRP A 10 2.53 -1.94 -4.29
CA TRP A 10 3.81 -1.30 -4.53
C TRP A 10 4.53 -2.00 -5.68
N LYS A 11 5.36 -1.24 -6.37
CA LYS A 11 6.21 -1.77 -7.43
C LYS A 11 7.58 -1.10 -7.34
N ASN A 12 8.63 -1.90 -7.25
CA ASN A 12 9.99 -1.38 -7.21
C ASN A 12 10.39 -0.90 -8.61
N ARG A 13 10.86 0.35 -8.69
CA ARG A 13 11.21 0.97 -9.97
C ARG A 13 12.44 0.38 -10.63
N PHE A 14 13.30 -0.25 -9.85
CA PHE A 14 14.57 -0.79 -10.35
C PHE A 14 14.48 -2.27 -10.68
N SER A 15 13.91 -3.06 -9.80
CA SER A 15 13.82 -4.51 -9.97
C SER A 15 12.57 -4.94 -10.72
N GLY A 16 11.53 -4.11 -10.77
CA GLY A 16 10.23 -4.47 -11.32
C GLY A 16 9.41 -5.39 -10.44
N GLU A 17 9.89 -5.67 -9.22
CA GLU A 17 9.17 -6.52 -8.27
C GLU A 17 7.93 -5.80 -7.76
N GLU A 18 6.82 -6.53 -7.63
CA GLU A 18 5.54 -5.98 -7.19
C GLU A 18 5.02 -6.74 -5.99
N GLY A 19 4.25 -6.05 -5.16
CA GLY A 19 3.60 -6.67 -4.01
C GLY A 19 2.51 -5.78 -3.46
N TYR A 20 1.98 -6.14 -2.30
CA TYR A 20 0.90 -5.42 -1.65
C TYR A 20 1.34 -4.93 -0.27
N VAL A 21 0.65 -3.93 0.24
CA VAL A 21 0.84 -3.44 1.60
C VAL A 21 -0.06 -4.24 2.53
N ALA A 22 0.54 -4.99 3.45
CA ALA A 22 -0.22 -5.77 4.44
C ALA A 22 -0.67 -4.90 5.61
N THR A 23 0.22 -4.04 6.10
CA THR A 23 -0.11 -3.11 7.18
C THR A 23 0.87 -1.94 7.16
N VAL A 24 0.46 -0.83 7.76
CA VAL A 24 1.28 0.37 7.87
C VAL A 24 1.44 0.70 9.34
N SER A 25 2.67 0.89 9.79
CA SER A 25 2.97 1.28 11.16
C SER A 25 3.55 2.70 11.19
N LYS A 26 2.70 3.66 11.47
CA LYS A 26 3.11 5.06 11.57
C LYS A 26 4.10 5.28 12.71
N ALA A 27 3.87 4.61 13.85
CA ALA A 27 4.72 4.74 15.02
C ALA A 27 6.13 4.22 14.78
N LYS A 28 6.26 3.17 13.97
CA LYS A 28 7.56 2.55 13.69
C LYS A 28 8.22 3.10 12.42
N GLY A 29 7.49 3.82 11.60
CA GLY A 29 8.03 4.43 10.38
C GLY A 29 8.28 3.46 9.25
N TYR A 30 7.51 2.37 9.15
CA TYR A 30 7.61 1.43 8.04
C TYR A 30 6.27 0.77 7.75
N PHE A 31 6.19 0.11 6.61
CA PHE A 31 5.04 -0.74 6.30
C PHE A 31 5.50 -2.18 6.11
N ILE A 32 4.58 -3.11 6.30
CA ILE A 32 4.83 -4.53 6.07
C ILE A 32 4.27 -4.89 4.71
N ASN A 33 5.11 -5.46 3.85
CA ASN A 33 4.70 -5.88 2.53
C ASN A 33 4.25 -7.34 2.54
N THR A 34 3.50 -7.73 1.52
CA THR A 34 3.12 -9.11 1.27
C THR A 34 2.99 -9.32 -0.22
N PHE A 35 3.26 -10.53 -0.68
CA PHE A 35 3.03 -10.91 -2.07
C PHE A 35 1.67 -11.58 -2.25
N ASP A 36 0.96 -11.85 -1.15
CA ASP A 36 -0.34 -12.51 -1.16
C ASP A 36 -1.45 -11.46 -1.09
N LYS A 37 -2.23 -11.32 -2.16
CA LYS A 37 -3.34 -10.38 -2.20
C LYS A 37 -4.36 -10.63 -1.08
N ALA A 38 -4.54 -11.88 -0.68
CA ALA A 38 -5.46 -12.21 0.40
C ALA A 38 -5.05 -11.64 1.75
N GLU A 39 -3.75 -11.43 1.95
CA GLU A 39 -3.21 -10.85 3.17
C GLU A 39 -3.06 -9.34 3.10
N ALA A 40 -3.26 -8.74 1.93
CA ALA A 40 -3.17 -7.30 1.77
C ALA A 40 -4.28 -6.60 2.55
N LYS A 41 -3.94 -5.45 3.13
CA LYS A 41 -4.92 -4.65 3.85
C LYS A 41 -6.03 -4.21 2.90
N LYS A 42 -7.28 -4.36 3.31
CA LYS A 42 -8.44 -3.95 2.54
C LYS A 42 -8.96 -2.62 3.09
N TYR A 43 -8.89 -1.60 2.26
CA TYR A 43 -9.38 -0.27 2.62
C TYR A 43 -10.83 -0.13 2.17
N ALA A 44 -11.63 0.52 2.98
CA ALA A 44 -13.06 0.70 2.68
C ALA A 44 -13.31 1.57 1.45
N SER A 45 -12.35 2.42 1.11
CA SER A 45 -12.45 3.32 -0.03
C SER A 45 -11.06 3.72 -0.51
N GLU A 46 -10.99 4.29 -1.70
CA GLU A 46 -9.73 4.81 -2.22
C GLU A 46 -9.20 5.95 -1.35
N ALA A 47 -10.07 6.78 -0.81
CA ALA A 47 -9.66 7.88 0.07
C ALA A 47 -8.93 7.35 1.33
N ALA A 48 -9.43 6.24 1.90
CA ALA A 48 -8.77 5.60 3.06
C ALA A 48 -7.40 5.05 2.67
N ALA A 49 -7.28 4.46 1.50
CA ALA A 49 -5.99 3.95 0.99
C ALA A 49 -5.02 5.11 0.75
N GLN A 50 -5.48 6.22 0.21
CA GLN A 50 -4.64 7.39 -0.03
C GLN A 50 -4.08 7.99 1.25
N LYS A 51 -4.82 7.93 2.36
CA LYS A 51 -4.32 8.38 3.66
C LYS A 51 -3.11 7.58 4.10
N ASP A 52 -3.18 6.25 3.98
CA ASP A 52 -2.04 5.40 4.32
C ASP A 52 -0.88 5.59 3.34
N LEU A 53 -1.18 5.81 2.07
CA LEU A 53 -0.17 6.11 1.07
C LEU A 53 0.61 7.37 1.44
N ALA A 54 -0.08 8.42 1.86
CA ALA A 54 0.57 9.65 2.29
C ALA A 54 1.49 9.42 3.50
N ILE A 55 1.11 8.52 4.41
CA ILE A 55 1.96 8.14 5.55
C ILE A 55 3.21 7.42 5.05
N ILE A 56 3.04 6.48 4.12
CA ILE A 56 4.17 5.72 3.54
C ILE A 56 5.15 6.65 2.85
N GLU A 57 4.65 7.67 2.16
CA GLU A 57 5.50 8.64 1.47
C GLU A 57 6.41 9.43 2.41
N THR A 58 6.07 9.51 3.71
CA THR A 58 6.93 10.15 4.70
C THR A 58 8.08 9.25 5.14
N PHE A 59 8.02 7.96 4.78
CA PHE A 59 9.07 6.99 5.10
C PHE A 59 10.13 7.05 4.00
N GLY A 60 11.20 7.77 4.17
CA GLY A 60 12.20 8.03 3.14
C GLY A 60 12.79 6.79 2.47
N GLU A 61 12.75 5.65 3.13
CA GLU A 61 13.32 4.41 2.59
C GLU A 61 12.51 3.78 1.44
N PHE A 62 11.31 4.28 1.17
CA PHE A 62 10.44 3.71 0.12
C PHE A 62 10.30 4.62 -1.11
N VAL A 63 11.20 5.59 -1.28
CA VAL A 63 11.13 6.52 -2.43
C VAL A 63 11.37 5.82 -3.77
N ASN A 64 11.99 4.65 -3.75
CA ASN A 64 12.29 3.89 -4.95
C ASN A 64 11.15 2.99 -5.43
N ASN A 65 10.03 3.03 -4.76
CA ASN A 65 8.85 2.23 -5.09
C ASN A 65 7.72 3.13 -5.56
N GLU A 66 6.96 2.64 -6.53
CA GLU A 66 5.72 3.27 -6.92
C GLU A 66 4.59 2.62 -6.13
N PHE A 67 3.63 3.44 -5.72
CA PHE A 67 2.45 2.95 -5.00
C PHE A 67 1.20 3.31 -5.76
N PHE A 68 0.24 2.40 -5.76
CA PHE A 68 -1.04 2.63 -6.42
C PHE A 68 -2.12 1.79 -5.77
N THR A 69 -3.36 2.12 -6.05
CA THR A 69 -4.51 1.40 -5.52
C THR A 69 -5.00 0.40 -6.55
N GLU A 70 -5.55 -0.72 -6.07
CA GLU A 70 -6.12 -1.75 -6.91
C GLU A 70 -7.41 -2.24 -6.27
N ALA A 71 -8.45 -2.43 -7.06
CA ALA A 71 -9.71 -2.96 -6.55
C ALA A 71 -9.52 -4.38 -6.02
N VAL A 72 -10.16 -4.64 -4.89
CA VAL A 72 -10.11 -5.96 -4.24
C VAL A 72 -10.82 -7.02 -5.09
#